data_d7464ac5ea4c11f34726784fcccf398c
#
_entry.id   d7464ac5ea4c11f34726784fcccf398c
#
_cell.length_a   1.000
_cell.length_b   1.000
_cell.length_c   1.000
_cell.angle_alpha   90.00
_cell.angle_beta   90.00
_cell.angle_gamma   90.00
#
_symmetry.space_group_name_H-M   'P 1'
#
loop_
_entity.id
_entity.type
_entity.pdbx_description
1 polymer ?
#
loop_
_entity_poly.entity_id
_entity_poly.type
_entity_poly.pdbx_seq_one_letter_code
_entity_poly.pdbx_strand_id
1 'polypeptide(L)'
;MSPASLAVSELIEVVRRCNPNLDAIRAITWQVASPVEASWYRWLNAVFKPLLLPHLRRVLDLSARQSSKEIIVLDIELDRHLESWIRDSSLKAGTKFLQQTGLRAERLMFKLHEAIDNGAAFGHFATLYAVRCCTFSLPVRTAILSYLLQEFVVGAPLDTNPVKYLEAAVDSINGFLHTSSDGVNQGLRFHG
;
A
#
# COMPACT_ATOMS: atom_id res chain seq x y z
N MET A 1 6.26 28.29 2.86
CA MET A 1 5.70 26.94 2.65
C MET A 1 5.58 26.26 4.01
N SER A 2 4.43 25.68 4.34
CA SER A 2 4.24 24.91 5.57
C SER A 2 5.08 23.63 5.54
N PRO A 3 5.63 23.14 6.69
CA PRO A 3 6.33 21.86 6.76
C PRO A 3 5.51 20.67 6.21
N ALA A 4 4.19 20.70 6.39
CA ALA A 4 3.28 19.69 5.84
C ALA A 4 3.20 19.72 4.30
N SER A 5 3.31 20.89 3.69
CA SER A 5 3.31 21.05 2.22
C SER A 5 4.58 20.47 1.56
N LEU A 6 5.74 20.61 2.22
CA LEU A 6 6.99 19.98 1.77
C LEU A 6 6.90 18.45 1.82
N ALA A 7 6.35 17.90 2.91
CA ALA A 7 6.20 16.46 3.07
C ALA A 7 5.30 15.82 1.99
N VAL A 8 4.24 16.51 1.55
CA VAL A 8 3.36 16.00 0.49
C VAL A 8 4.03 16.03 -0.88
N SER A 9 4.79 17.07 -1.22
CA SER A 9 5.54 17.11 -2.49
C SER A 9 6.59 15.99 -2.58
N GLU A 10 7.30 15.71 -1.48
CA GLU A 10 8.22 14.57 -1.40
C GLU A 10 7.49 13.23 -1.60
N LEU A 11 6.32 13.05 -0.99
CA LEU A 11 5.51 11.85 -1.17
C LEU A 11 5.00 11.70 -2.61
N ILE A 12 4.65 12.79 -3.29
CA ILE A 12 4.29 12.77 -4.71
C ILE A 12 5.44 12.24 -5.55
N GLU A 13 6.67 12.70 -5.31
CA GLU A 13 7.85 12.17 -6.01
C GLU A 13 8.09 10.68 -5.71
N VAL A 14 7.87 10.25 -4.47
CA VAL A 14 7.91 8.82 -4.12
C VAL A 14 6.87 8.02 -4.91
N VAL A 15 5.63 8.51 -4.97
CA VAL A 15 4.56 7.85 -5.74
C VAL A 15 4.93 7.75 -7.21
N ARG A 16 5.39 8.82 -7.84
CA ARG A 16 5.82 8.82 -9.24
C ARG A 16 6.98 7.86 -9.51
N ARG A 17 7.91 7.76 -8.57
CA ARG A 17 9.04 6.83 -8.65
C ARG A 17 8.60 5.38 -8.55
N CYS A 18 7.70 5.06 -7.63
CA CYS A 18 7.17 3.71 -7.45
C CYS A 18 6.17 3.33 -8.54
N ASN A 19 5.38 4.29 -9.00
CA ASN A 19 4.33 4.12 -10.00
C ASN A 19 4.40 5.23 -11.06
N PRO A 20 5.29 5.14 -12.06
CA PRO A 20 5.46 6.18 -13.08
C PRO A 20 4.22 6.36 -13.97
N ASN A 21 3.32 5.38 -14.04
CA ASN A 21 2.07 5.45 -14.79
C ASN A 21 0.86 5.68 -13.87
N LEU A 22 0.99 6.56 -12.89
CA LEU A 22 -0.06 6.86 -11.92
C LEU A 22 -1.42 7.14 -12.57
N ASP A 23 -1.44 7.91 -13.65
CA ASP A 23 -2.67 8.29 -14.37
C ASP A 23 -3.37 7.10 -15.04
N ALA A 24 -2.65 6.03 -15.35
CA ALA A 24 -3.22 4.80 -15.93
C ALA A 24 -3.86 3.89 -14.88
N ILE A 25 -3.52 4.06 -13.60
CA ILE A 25 -4.00 3.25 -12.50
C ILE A 25 -5.08 4.04 -11.75
N ARG A 26 -6.31 3.93 -12.22
CA ARG A 26 -7.47 4.62 -11.63
C ARG A 26 -8.29 3.77 -10.66
N ALA A 27 -8.00 2.51 -10.59
CA ALA A 27 -8.82 1.64 -9.79
C ALA A 27 -8.11 1.39 -8.49
N ILE A 28 -8.71 1.85 -7.45
CA ILE A 28 -8.25 1.65 -6.13
C ILE A 28 -9.39 1.26 -5.23
N THR A 29 -9.07 1.02 -4.00
CA THR A 29 -9.97 0.47 -3.01
C THR A 29 -10.90 1.53 -2.41
N TRP A 30 -10.75 2.78 -2.81
CA TRP A 30 -11.60 3.88 -2.34
C TRP A 30 -12.44 4.50 -3.46
N GLN A 31 -13.74 4.60 -3.21
CA GLN A 31 -14.67 5.33 -4.07
C GLN A 31 -15.11 6.62 -3.41
N VAL A 32 -14.96 7.72 -4.13
CA VAL A 32 -15.40 9.03 -3.67
C VAL A 32 -16.91 9.13 -3.73
N ALA A 33 -17.50 9.41 -2.57
CA ALA A 33 -18.89 9.84 -2.47
C ALA A 33 -18.96 11.20 -1.78
N SER A 34 -19.96 11.99 -2.09
CA SER A 34 -20.16 13.27 -1.41
C SER A 34 -20.81 13.08 -0.03
N PRO A 35 -20.32 13.71 1.03
CA PRO A 35 -19.14 14.56 1.08
C PRO A 35 -17.82 13.73 1.08
N VAL A 36 -16.81 14.24 0.39
CA VAL A 36 -15.49 13.58 0.21
C VAL A 36 -14.87 13.17 1.54
N GLU A 37 -14.91 14.05 2.52
CA GLU A 37 -14.32 13.81 3.85
C GLU A 37 -14.95 12.60 4.55
N ALA A 38 -16.28 12.52 4.58
CA ALA A 38 -16.98 11.40 5.19
C ALA A 38 -16.72 10.07 4.48
N SER A 39 -16.62 10.12 3.15
CA SER A 39 -16.27 8.97 2.32
C SER A 39 -14.85 8.47 2.62
N TRP A 40 -13.87 9.38 2.72
CA TRP A 40 -12.49 9.06 3.07
C TRP A 40 -12.36 8.44 4.46
N TYR A 41 -12.96 9.05 5.49
CA TYR A 41 -12.91 8.50 6.85
C TYR A 41 -13.60 7.15 6.98
N ARG A 42 -14.69 6.93 6.25
CA ARG A 42 -15.37 5.63 6.21
C ARG A 42 -14.44 4.57 5.65
N TRP A 43 -13.81 4.84 4.51
CA TRP A 43 -12.85 3.94 3.89
C TRP A 43 -11.62 3.70 4.78
N LEU A 44 -11.05 4.74 5.37
CA LEU A 44 -9.93 4.61 6.31
C LEU A 44 -10.26 3.65 7.45
N ASN A 45 -11.46 3.74 8.03
CA ASN A 45 -11.84 2.94 9.18
C ASN A 45 -12.33 1.53 8.80
N ALA A 46 -12.99 1.37 7.66
CA ALA A 46 -13.58 0.08 7.25
C ALA A 46 -12.62 -0.79 6.43
N VAL A 47 -11.71 -0.19 5.66
CA VAL A 47 -10.85 -0.91 4.73
C VAL A 47 -9.37 -0.74 5.06
N PHE A 48 -8.92 0.53 5.11
CA PHE A 48 -7.48 0.78 5.24
C PHE A 48 -6.91 0.27 6.56
N LYS A 49 -7.42 0.76 7.69
CA LYS A 49 -6.89 0.40 9.02
C LYS A 49 -6.98 -1.09 9.34
N PRO A 50 -8.13 -1.77 9.14
CA PRO A 50 -8.25 -3.18 9.51
C PRO A 50 -7.63 -4.15 8.50
N LEU A 51 -7.56 -3.81 7.21
CA LEU A 51 -7.13 -4.74 6.17
C LEU A 51 -5.82 -4.33 5.49
N LEU A 52 -5.77 -3.13 4.91
CA LEU A 52 -4.64 -2.72 4.08
C LEU A 52 -3.39 -2.33 4.88
N LEU A 53 -3.54 -1.64 6.00
CA LEU A 53 -2.41 -1.20 6.81
C LEU A 53 -1.60 -2.37 7.39
N PRO A 54 -2.20 -3.38 8.04
CA PRO A 54 -1.48 -4.56 8.49
C PRO A 54 -0.89 -5.37 7.34
N HIS A 55 -1.61 -5.48 6.22
CA HIS A 55 -1.13 -6.16 5.02
C HIS A 55 0.12 -5.49 4.44
N LEU A 56 0.07 -4.16 4.19
CA LEU A 56 1.20 -3.39 3.69
C LEU A 56 2.43 -3.55 4.59
N ARG A 57 2.25 -3.45 5.91
CA ARG A 57 3.34 -3.62 6.87
C ARG A 57 3.99 -4.99 6.75
N ARG A 58 3.19 -6.07 6.76
CA ARG A 58 3.69 -7.45 6.65
C ARG A 58 4.41 -7.69 5.33
N VAL A 59 3.85 -7.20 4.21
CA VAL A 59 4.49 -7.32 2.90
C VAL A 59 5.82 -6.58 2.85
N LEU A 60 5.91 -5.37 3.40
CA LEU A 60 7.18 -4.61 3.47
C LEU A 60 8.24 -5.37 4.28
N ASP A 61 7.89 -5.92 5.45
CA ASP A 61 8.80 -6.69 6.28
C ASP A 61 9.29 -7.97 5.58
N LEU A 62 8.39 -8.69 4.89
CA LEU A 62 8.73 -9.90 4.14
C LEU A 62 9.53 -9.57 2.87
N SER A 63 9.26 -8.44 2.23
CA SER A 63 10.01 -7.98 1.05
C SER A 63 11.46 -7.68 1.41
N ALA A 64 11.70 -7.06 2.56
CA ALA A 64 13.05 -6.81 3.08
C ALA A 64 13.83 -8.12 3.30
N ARG A 65 13.13 -9.23 3.63
CA ARG A 65 13.70 -10.57 3.80
C ARG A 65 13.69 -11.41 2.50
N GLN A 66 13.22 -10.86 1.39
CA GLN A 66 13.08 -11.55 0.10
C GLN A 66 12.19 -12.82 0.16
N SER A 67 11.20 -12.84 1.05
CA SER A 67 10.33 -13.99 1.34
C SER A 67 9.13 -14.07 0.38
N SER A 68 9.37 -14.40 -0.88
CA SER A 68 8.32 -14.41 -1.92
C SER A 68 7.16 -15.35 -1.61
N LYS A 69 7.42 -16.52 -1.01
CA LYS A 69 6.38 -17.49 -0.67
C LYS A 69 5.37 -16.95 0.32
N GLU A 70 5.85 -16.31 1.39
CA GLU A 70 4.99 -15.72 2.41
C GLU A 70 4.23 -14.50 1.87
N ILE A 71 4.81 -13.73 0.96
CA ILE A 71 4.12 -12.62 0.29
C ILE A 71 2.97 -13.15 -0.58
N ILE A 72 3.16 -14.26 -1.30
CA ILE A 72 2.10 -14.92 -2.06
C ILE A 72 0.95 -15.34 -1.14
N VAL A 73 1.25 -15.92 0.02
CA VAL A 73 0.23 -16.29 1.01
C VAL A 73 -0.55 -15.06 1.48
N LEU A 74 0.14 -13.94 1.77
CA LEU A 74 -0.51 -12.69 2.15
C LEU A 74 -1.40 -12.11 1.05
N ASP A 75 -1.00 -12.22 -0.21
CA ASP A 75 -1.81 -11.77 -1.35
C ASP A 75 -3.12 -12.57 -1.46
N ILE A 76 -3.05 -13.90 -1.25
CA ILE A 76 -4.22 -14.78 -1.20
C ILE A 76 -5.12 -14.47 0.01
N GLU A 77 -4.51 -14.22 1.18
CA GLU A 77 -5.27 -13.82 2.37
C GLU A 77 -6.01 -12.51 2.15
N LEU A 78 -5.36 -11.51 1.52
CA LEU A 78 -6.00 -10.24 1.21
C LEU A 78 -7.21 -10.43 0.28
N ASP A 79 -7.09 -11.26 -0.76
CA ASP A 79 -8.17 -11.55 -1.71
C ASP A 79 -9.44 -12.03 -1.00
N ARG A 80 -9.28 -12.88 0.01
CA ARG A 80 -10.40 -13.46 0.77
C ARG A 80 -11.13 -12.47 1.68
N HIS A 81 -10.46 -11.39 2.09
CA HIS A 81 -11.00 -10.41 3.03
C HIS A 81 -11.55 -9.15 2.37
N LEU A 82 -11.23 -8.94 1.08
CA LEU A 82 -11.74 -7.78 0.35
C LEU A 82 -13.16 -8.03 -0.17
N GLU A 83 -14.01 -7.01 -0.05
CA GLU A 83 -15.28 -6.98 -0.75
C GLU A 83 -15.08 -7.08 -2.27
N SER A 84 -16.02 -7.69 -2.99
CA SER A 84 -15.87 -8.01 -4.41
C SER A 84 -15.45 -6.81 -5.28
N TRP A 85 -16.08 -5.65 -5.11
CA TRP A 85 -15.76 -4.47 -5.91
C TRP A 85 -14.36 -3.91 -5.60
N ILE A 86 -13.92 -3.96 -4.32
CA ILE A 86 -12.57 -3.54 -3.89
C ILE A 86 -11.54 -4.50 -4.47
N ARG A 87 -11.81 -5.79 -4.36
CA ARG A 87 -10.97 -6.86 -4.92
C ARG A 87 -10.76 -6.66 -6.42
N ASP A 88 -11.86 -6.53 -7.18
CA ASP A 88 -11.80 -6.36 -8.63
C ASP A 88 -11.03 -5.10 -9.04
N SER A 89 -11.23 -3.99 -8.31
CA SER A 89 -10.50 -2.74 -8.53
C SER A 89 -9.02 -2.90 -8.23
N SER A 90 -8.67 -3.54 -7.11
CA SER A 90 -7.28 -3.80 -6.71
C SER A 90 -6.55 -4.70 -7.72
N LEU A 91 -7.21 -5.74 -8.23
CA LEU A 91 -6.65 -6.64 -9.26
C LEU A 91 -6.44 -5.93 -10.60
N LYS A 92 -7.40 -5.10 -11.03
CA LYS A 92 -7.25 -4.27 -12.24
C LYS A 92 -6.07 -3.30 -12.12
N ALA A 93 -5.91 -2.66 -10.96
CA ALA A 93 -4.79 -1.78 -10.70
C ALA A 93 -3.47 -2.55 -10.68
N GLY A 94 -3.42 -3.71 -10.04
CA GLY A 94 -2.26 -4.60 -10.01
C GLY A 94 -1.82 -5.07 -11.39
N THR A 95 -2.76 -5.49 -12.23
CA THR A 95 -2.48 -5.88 -13.63
C THR A 95 -1.86 -4.73 -14.42
N LYS A 96 -2.42 -3.52 -14.33
CA LYS A 96 -1.85 -2.33 -14.99
C LYS A 96 -0.48 -1.97 -14.44
N PHE A 97 -0.27 -2.13 -13.14
CA PHE A 97 1.01 -1.89 -12.50
C PHE A 97 2.09 -2.83 -13.03
N LEU A 98 1.79 -4.12 -13.15
CA LEU A 98 2.72 -5.13 -13.67
C LEU A 98 3.10 -4.93 -15.16
N GLN A 99 2.27 -4.22 -15.92
CA GLN A 99 2.58 -3.89 -17.31
C GLN A 99 3.64 -2.80 -17.47
N GLN A 100 4.04 -2.13 -16.37
CA GLN A 100 5.07 -1.09 -16.42
C GLN A 100 6.44 -1.68 -16.74
N THR A 101 7.20 -0.95 -17.55
CA THR A 101 8.56 -1.33 -17.94
C THR A 101 9.51 -1.40 -16.74
N GLY A 102 10.36 -2.41 -16.71
CA GLY A 102 11.43 -2.53 -15.71
C GLY A 102 11.07 -3.31 -14.44
N LEU A 103 9.79 -3.56 -14.15
CA LEU A 103 9.40 -4.30 -12.94
C LEU A 103 9.91 -5.75 -12.95
N ARG A 104 9.98 -6.38 -14.12
CA ARG A 104 10.48 -7.76 -14.26
C ARG A 104 11.97 -7.91 -14.00
N ALA A 105 12.75 -6.84 -14.02
CA ALA A 105 14.18 -6.87 -13.69
C ALA A 105 14.44 -7.06 -12.19
N GLU A 106 13.45 -6.83 -11.35
CA GLU A 106 13.54 -6.95 -9.89
C GLU A 106 13.23 -8.39 -9.47
N ARG A 107 14.18 -9.05 -8.80
CA ARG A 107 14.09 -10.48 -8.45
C ARG A 107 12.79 -10.87 -7.74
N LEU A 108 12.36 -10.09 -6.76
CA LEU A 108 11.16 -10.39 -6.00
C LEU A 108 9.90 -10.15 -6.83
N MET A 109 9.86 -9.04 -7.57
CA MET A 109 8.75 -8.72 -8.47
C MET A 109 8.63 -9.76 -9.58
N PHE A 110 9.74 -10.25 -10.13
CA PHE A 110 9.75 -11.33 -11.12
C PHE A 110 9.08 -12.60 -10.58
N LYS A 111 9.41 -13.01 -9.34
CA LYS A 111 8.81 -14.20 -8.73
C LYS A 111 7.31 -14.03 -8.47
N LEU A 112 6.87 -12.82 -8.08
CA LEU A 112 5.45 -12.54 -7.92
C LEU A 112 4.73 -12.56 -9.27
N HIS A 113 5.32 -12.00 -10.31
CA HIS A 113 4.76 -12.05 -11.65
C HIS A 113 4.59 -13.48 -12.14
N GLU A 114 5.62 -14.33 -11.97
CA GLU A 114 5.56 -15.75 -12.29
C GLU A 114 4.44 -16.46 -11.51
N ALA A 115 4.29 -16.18 -10.22
CA ALA A 115 3.23 -16.75 -9.41
C ALA A 115 1.82 -16.30 -9.88
N ILE A 116 1.67 -15.05 -10.30
CA ILE A 116 0.41 -14.54 -10.86
C ILE A 116 0.10 -15.19 -12.20
N ASP A 117 1.08 -15.29 -13.10
CA ASP A 117 0.92 -15.92 -14.41
C ASP A 117 0.53 -17.41 -14.29
N ASN A 118 1.02 -18.07 -13.25
CA ASN A 118 0.70 -19.49 -12.95
C ASN A 118 -0.58 -19.67 -12.10
N GLY A 119 -1.29 -18.60 -11.77
CA GLY A 119 -2.49 -18.64 -10.93
C GLY A 119 -2.24 -18.97 -9.45
N ALA A 120 -1.00 -18.89 -8.97
CA ALA A 120 -0.61 -19.11 -7.58
C ALA A 120 -0.72 -17.87 -6.70
N ALA A 121 -0.92 -16.68 -7.28
CA ALA A 121 -1.17 -15.41 -6.60
C ALA A 121 -2.18 -14.60 -7.42
N PHE A 122 -2.80 -13.60 -6.80
CA PHE A 122 -3.79 -12.74 -7.45
C PHE A 122 -3.18 -11.45 -8.00
N GLY A 123 -2.17 -10.90 -7.33
CA GLY A 123 -1.49 -9.67 -7.75
C GLY A 123 -2.25 -8.40 -7.36
N HIS A 124 -2.73 -8.34 -6.12
CA HIS A 124 -3.35 -7.14 -5.58
C HIS A 124 -2.40 -5.94 -5.61
N PHE A 125 -2.93 -4.79 -5.99
CA PHE A 125 -2.13 -3.57 -6.11
C PHE A 125 -1.36 -3.23 -4.82
N ALA A 126 -1.98 -3.39 -3.65
CA ALA A 126 -1.33 -3.13 -2.37
C ALA A 126 -0.08 -4.00 -2.15
N THR A 127 -0.16 -5.30 -2.50
CA THR A 127 0.97 -6.24 -2.42
C THR A 127 2.11 -5.80 -3.33
N LEU A 128 1.80 -5.55 -4.60
CA LEU A 128 2.79 -5.19 -5.62
C LEU A 128 3.45 -3.84 -5.34
N TYR A 129 2.67 -2.86 -4.90
CA TYR A 129 3.16 -1.53 -4.54
C TYR A 129 4.12 -1.59 -3.34
N ALA A 130 3.77 -2.35 -2.29
CA ALA A 130 4.64 -2.52 -1.12
C ALA A 130 5.98 -3.18 -1.49
N VAL A 131 5.97 -4.22 -2.34
CA VAL A 131 7.19 -4.84 -2.86
C VAL A 131 8.03 -3.82 -3.63
N ARG A 132 7.41 -3.01 -4.47
CA ARG A 132 8.09 -1.95 -5.22
C ARG A 132 8.72 -0.90 -4.32
N CYS A 133 8.02 -0.47 -3.27
CA CYS A 133 8.57 0.45 -2.28
C CYS A 133 9.83 -0.11 -1.60
N CYS A 134 9.84 -1.40 -1.30
CA CYS A 134 11.00 -2.08 -0.72
C CYS A 134 12.21 -2.08 -1.67
N THR A 135 12.00 -2.24 -2.98
CA THR A 135 13.07 -2.14 -3.99
C THR A 135 13.79 -0.80 -3.96
N PHE A 136 13.06 0.27 -3.65
CA PHE A 136 13.65 1.60 -3.47
C PHE A 136 14.15 1.87 -2.04
N SER A 137 14.17 0.86 -1.18
CA SER A 137 14.57 0.97 0.22
C SER A 137 13.82 2.07 0.99
N LEU A 138 12.55 2.25 0.70
CA LEU A 138 11.74 3.26 1.37
C LEU A 138 11.48 2.87 2.82
N PRO A 139 11.58 3.82 3.77
CA PRO A 139 11.12 3.58 5.14
C PRO A 139 9.65 3.15 5.15
N VAL A 140 9.29 2.22 6.04
CA VAL A 140 7.94 1.65 6.13
C VAL A 140 6.85 2.72 6.20
N ARG A 141 7.06 3.74 7.06
CA ARG A 141 6.14 4.87 7.19
C ARG A 141 5.95 5.62 5.87
N THR A 142 7.04 5.91 5.16
CA THR A 142 7.02 6.59 3.86
C THR A 142 6.29 5.76 2.81
N ALA A 143 6.54 4.45 2.76
CA ALA A 143 5.86 3.53 1.84
C ALA A 143 4.33 3.51 2.09
N ILE A 144 3.90 3.44 3.34
CA ILE A 144 2.47 3.45 3.70
C ILE A 144 1.82 4.79 3.36
N LEU A 145 2.47 5.91 3.68
CA LEU A 145 1.95 7.24 3.36
C LEU A 145 1.89 7.49 1.85
N SER A 146 2.86 7.01 1.09
CA SER A 146 2.84 7.10 -0.38
C SER A 146 1.71 6.28 -0.99
N TYR A 147 1.43 5.09 -0.44
CA TYR A 147 0.25 4.30 -0.82
C TYR A 147 -1.05 5.06 -0.57
N LEU A 148 -1.22 5.64 0.62
CA LEU A 148 -2.39 6.47 0.95
C LEU A 148 -2.54 7.67 0.03
N LEU A 149 -1.45 8.37 -0.25
CA LEU A 149 -1.47 9.51 -1.17
C LEU A 149 -1.93 9.08 -2.57
N GLN A 150 -1.47 7.94 -3.05
CA GLN A 150 -1.90 7.39 -4.34
C GLN A 150 -3.39 7.08 -4.34
N GLU A 151 -3.91 6.40 -3.32
CA GLU A 151 -5.34 6.13 -3.16
C GLU A 151 -6.14 7.43 -3.21
N PHE A 152 -5.68 8.46 -2.50
CA PHE A 152 -6.34 9.76 -2.45
C PHE A 152 -6.32 10.47 -3.80
N VAL A 153 -5.14 10.64 -4.40
CA VAL A 153 -4.96 11.42 -5.66
C VAL A 153 -5.76 10.81 -6.81
N VAL A 154 -5.83 9.49 -6.87
CA VAL A 154 -6.58 8.81 -7.94
C VAL A 154 -8.09 8.86 -7.72
N GLY A 155 -8.54 8.87 -6.47
CA GLY A 155 -9.96 8.88 -6.09
C GLY A 155 -10.58 10.26 -5.91
N ALA A 156 -9.80 11.26 -5.50
CA ALA A 156 -10.31 12.58 -5.14
C ALA A 156 -10.54 13.50 -6.35
N PRO A 157 -11.44 14.49 -6.26
CA PRO A 157 -11.53 15.58 -7.21
C PRO A 157 -10.21 16.36 -7.31
N LEU A 158 -9.87 16.85 -8.53
CA LEU A 158 -8.58 17.48 -8.85
C LEU A 158 -8.20 18.68 -7.97
N ASP A 159 -9.16 19.38 -7.43
CA ASP A 159 -9.02 20.58 -6.60
C ASP A 159 -8.94 20.27 -5.09
N THR A 160 -9.00 19.00 -4.72
CA THR A 160 -8.98 18.60 -3.31
C THR A 160 -7.55 18.55 -2.76
N ASN A 161 -7.27 19.34 -1.73
CA ASN A 161 -5.95 19.35 -1.09
C ASN A 161 -5.72 18.06 -0.27
N PRO A 162 -4.73 17.22 -0.61
CA PRO A 162 -4.50 15.95 0.07
C PRO A 162 -3.95 16.09 1.50
N VAL A 163 -3.33 17.22 1.85
CA VAL A 163 -2.63 17.40 3.15
C VAL A 163 -3.53 17.05 4.33
N LYS A 164 -4.71 17.69 4.40
CA LYS A 164 -5.68 17.47 5.50
C LYS A 164 -6.06 15.99 5.67
N TYR A 165 -6.23 15.29 4.56
CA TYR A 165 -6.69 13.89 4.55
C TYR A 165 -5.58 12.91 4.92
N LEU A 166 -4.34 13.21 4.55
CA LEU A 166 -3.17 12.44 4.95
C LEU A 166 -2.85 12.67 6.44
N GLU A 167 -2.92 13.90 6.93
CA GLU A 167 -2.70 14.21 8.34
C GLU A 167 -3.62 13.41 9.26
N ALA A 168 -4.88 13.27 8.90
CA ALA A 168 -5.84 12.46 9.65
C ALA A 168 -5.47 10.96 9.75
N ALA A 169 -4.68 10.45 8.79
CA ALA A 169 -4.22 9.07 8.81
C ALA A 169 -2.88 8.90 9.54
N VAL A 170 -2.07 9.95 9.63
CA VAL A 170 -0.70 9.90 10.19
C VAL A 170 -0.68 9.36 11.62
N ASP A 171 -1.55 9.86 12.50
CA ASP A 171 -1.60 9.43 13.90
C ASP A 171 -1.96 7.95 14.03
N SER A 172 -2.89 7.49 13.19
CA SER A 172 -3.27 6.07 13.14
C SER A 172 -2.13 5.18 12.67
N ILE A 173 -1.37 5.63 11.66
CA ILE A 173 -0.20 4.90 11.15
C ILE A 173 0.90 4.88 12.21
N ASN A 174 1.21 6.00 12.82
CA ASN A 174 2.23 6.09 13.87
C ASN A 174 1.86 5.17 15.05
N GLY A 175 0.63 5.23 15.55
CA GLY A 175 0.15 4.36 16.62
C GLY A 175 0.31 2.87 16.28
N PHE A 176 -0.08 2.48 15.06
CA PHE A 176 0.08 1.09 14.58
C PHE A 176 1.54 0.64 14.49
N LEU A 177 2.43 1.50 13.98
CA LEU A 177 3.85 1.17 13.85
C LEU A 177 4.55 1.05 15.21
N HIS A 178 4.16 1.85 16.21
CA HIS A 178 4.70 1.77 17.57
C HIS A 178 4.26 0.49 18.28
N THR A 179 2.98 0.14 18.25
CA THR A 179 2.46 -1.08 18.89
C THR A 179 3.06 -2.36 18.30
N SER A 180 3.36 -2.36 17.00
CA SER A 180 4.00 -3.51 16.32
C SER A 180 5.47 -3.68 16.70
N SER A 181 6.16 -2.61 17.11
CA SER A 181 7.56 -2.68 17.56
C SER A 181 7.69 -3.25 18.97
N ASP A 182 6.73 -2.99 19.85
CA ASP A 182 6.74 -3.47 21.24
C ASP A 182 6.44 -4.97 21.34
N GLY A 183 5.65 -5.52 20.41
CA GLY A 183 5.33 -6.95 20.36
C GLY A 183 6.53 -7.84 20.02
N VAL A 184 7.50 -7.34 19.27
CA VAL A 184 8.72 -8.08 18.92
C VAL A 184 9.68 -8.18 20.10
N ASN A 185 9.69 -7.20 21.00
CA ASN A 185 10.57 -7.20 22.18
C ASN A 185 10.05 -8.03 23.36
N GLN A 186 8.76 -8.37 23.41
CA GLN A 186 8.20 -9.19 24.49
C GLN A 186 8.39 -10.70 24.27
N GLY A 187 8.69 -11.13 23.04
CA GLY A 187 8.90 -12.56 22.69
C GLY A 187 10.28 -13.12 23.04
N LEU A 188 11.25 -12.32 23.50
CA LEU A 188 12.65 -12.73 23.74
C LEU A 188 13.06 -12.75 25.23
N ARG A 189 12.12 -12.83 26.17
CA ARG A 189 12.47 -13.16 27.55
C ARG A 189 12.56 -14.68 27.70
N PHE A 190 13.73 -15.23 27.38
CA PHE A 190 14.08 -16.57 27.80
C PHE A 190 14.19 -16.56 29.33
N HIS A 191 13.35 -17.35 29.97
CA HIS A 191 13.59 -17.73 31.36
C HIS A 191 14.85 -18.63 31.42
N GLY A 192 15.92 -18.10 31.98
CA GLY A 192 17.06 -18.88 32.43
C GLY A 192 16.79 -19.52 33.80
#